data_f6440feeff3781bd064e27b9b7e4e5e5
#
_entry.id   f6440feeff3781bd064e27b9b7e4e5e5
#
_cell.length_a   1.000
_cell.length_b   1.000
_cell.length_c   1.000
_cell.angle_alpha   90.00
_cell.angle_beta   90.00
_cell.angle_gamma   90.00
#
_symmetry.space_group_name_H-M   'P 1'
#
loop_
_entity.id
_entity.type
_entity.pdbx_description
1 polymer ?
#
loop_
_entity_poly.entity_id
_entity_poly.type
_entity_poly.pdbx_seq_one_letter_code
_entity_poly.pdbx_strand_id
1 'polypeptide(L)'
;MKPAEKLKICNWSLLVSGILILASSIQLEATGSEGIFPIWLHVALGIIFSALVFTHVYLHFKWNNWFKRFQKLKKPVTRLLWYLFLLTLALGIAAFVHWTTAYDHSPLGGVHGKIGFLMMAVAIAHTIKRIKFFKSSKR
;
A
#
# COMPACT_ATOMS: atom_id res chain seq x y z
N MET A 1 -2.73 -7.54 -24.72
CA MET A 1 -1.82 -7.85 -23.60
C MET A 1 -2.31 -9.07 -22.85
N LYS A 2 -1.47 -10.08 -22.68
CA LYS A 2 -1.82 -11.33 -21.98
C LYS A 2 -2.04 -11.08 -20.48
N PRO A 3 -2.92 -11.83 -19.79
CA PRO A 3 -3.17 -11.61 -18.33
C PRO A 3 -1.90 -11.67 -17.47
N ALA A 4 -0.95 -12.54 -17.82
CA ALA A 4 0.32 -12.67 -17.11
C ALA A 4 1.21 -11.41 -17.24
N GLU A 5 1.18 -10.73 -18.39
CA GLU A 5 1.92 -9.48 -18.62
C GLU A 5 1.35 -8.34 -17.78
N LYS A 6 0.02 -8.22 -17.74
CA LYS A 6 -0.66 -7.22 -16.89
C LYS A 6 -0.27 -7.38 -15.42
N LEU A 7 -0.26 -8.62 -14.95
CA LEU A 7 0.11 -8.92 -13.56
C LEU A 7 1.58 -8.61 -13.27
N LYS A 8 2.48 -8.90 -14.22
CA LYS A 8 3.92 -8.59 -14.08
C LYS A 8 4.15 -7.09 -14.00
N ILE A 9 3.53 -6.31 -14.89
CA ILE A 9 3.62 -4.84 -14.86
C ILE A 9 3.09 -4.30 -13.53
N CYS A 10 1.90 -4.76 -13.11
CA CYS A 10 1.31 -4.33 -11.86
C CYS A 10 2.22 -4.63 -10.65
N ASN A 11 2.86 -5.80 -10.60
CA ASN A 11 3.79 -6.18 -9.53
C ASN A 11 5.02 -5.26 -9.48
N TRP A 12 5.61 -4.95 -10.65
CA TRP A 12 6.75 -4.03 -10.72
C TRP A 12 6.35 -2.60 -10.34
N SER A 13 5.19 -2.13 -10.82
CA SER A 13 4.66 -0.81 -10.44
C SER A 13 4.39 -0.71 -8.94
N LEU A 14 3.84 -1.77 -8.33
CA LEU A 14 3.66 -1.86 -6.88
C LEU A 14 4.99 -1.83 -6.12
N LEU A 15 6.01 -2.52 -6.60
CA LEU A 15 7.33 -2.50 -5.96
C LEU A 15 7.93 -1.10 -5.99
N VAL A 16 7.92 -0.44 -7.15
CA VAL A 16 8.47 0.91 -7.31
C VAL A 16 7.67 1.91 -6.47
N SER A 17 6.34 1.92 -6.58
CA SER A 17 5.49 2.83 -5.79
C SER A 17 5.58 2.55 -4.29
N GLY A 18 5.77 1.29 -3.89
CA GLY A 18 6.01 0.90 -2.50
C GLY A 18 7.33 1.47 -1.94
N ILE A 19 8.40 1.46 -2.73
CA ILE A 19 9.68 2.09 -2.34
C ILE A 19 9.51 3.59 -2.21
N LEU A 20 8.83 4.24 -3.15
CA LEU A 20 8.63 5.68 -3.14
C LEU A 20 7.75 6.14 -1.96
N ILE A 21 6.66 5.43 -1.68
CA ILE A 21 5.80 5.76 -0.53
C ILE A 21 6.54 5.53 0.80
N LEU A 22 7.34 4.49 0.91
CA LEU A 22 8.17 4.25 2.10
C LEU A 22 9.21 5.36 2.29
N ALA A 23 9.90 5.77 1.23
CA ALA A 23 10.86 6.86 1.29
C ALA A 23 10.21 8.18 1.72
N SER A 24 9.02 8.51 1.16
CA SER A 24 8.27 9.70 1.58
C SER A 24 7.77 9.61 3.02
N SER A 25 7.41 8.41 3.51
CA SER A 25 7.02 8.19 4.90
C SER A 25 8.19 8.43 5.86
N ILE A 26 9.38 7.93 5.52
CA ILE A 26 10.62 8.15 6.31
C ILE A 26 10.96 9.63 6.32
N GLN A 27 10.84 10.33 5.19
CA GLN A 27 11.08 11.76 5.12
C GLN A 27 10.13 12.54 6.05
N LEU A 28 8.82 12.25 6.00
CA LEU A 28 7.84 12.93 6.86
C LEU A 28 8.10 12.67 8.35
N GLU A 29 8.45 11.44 8.72
CA GLU A 29 8.81 11.11 10.10
C GLU A 29 10.07 11.86 10.55
N ALA A 30 11.11 11.89 9.71
CA ALA A 30 12.38 12.54 10.00
C ALA A 30 12.27 14.08 10.10
N THR A 31 11.33 14.68 9.38
CA THR A 31 11.11 16.15 9.36
C THR A 31 9.96 16.59 10.27
N GLY A 32 9.37 15.69 11.06
CA GLY A 32 8.19 15.99 11.87
C GLY A 32 6.96 16.41 11.05
N SER A 33 6.89 15.97 9.78
CA SER A 33 5.86 16.36 8.82
C SER A 33 5.83 17.87 8.50
N GLU A 34 6.97 18.53 8.60
CA GLU A 34 7.08 19.93 8.24
C GLU A 34 7.04 20.14 6.72
N GLY A 35 6.36 21.22 6.30
CA GLY A 35 6.24 21.64 4.92
C GLY A 35 5.06 21.02 4.16
N ILE A 36 4.42 21.85 3.34
CA ILE A 36 3.23 21.49 2.56
C ILE A 36 3.59 20.51 1.45
N PHE A 37 4.70 20.72 0.76
CA PHE A 37 5.10 19.89 -0.38
C PHE A 37 5.36 18.41 -0.04
N PRO A 38 6.09 18.06 1.02
CA PRO A 38 6.28 16.66 1.41
C PRO A 38 4.97 15.93 1.74
N ILE A 39 4.02 16.63 2.37
CA ILE A 39 2.70 16.07 2.71
C ILE A 39 1.92 15.74 1.41
N TRP A 40 1.82 16.70 0.48
CA TRP A 40 1.14 16.47 -0.79
C TRP A 40 1.79 15.40 -1.65
N LEU A 41 3.13 15.34 -1.66
CA LEU A 41 3.87 14.27 -2.35
C LEU A 41 3.50 12.90 -1.77
N HIS A 42 3.50 12.77 -0.44
CA HIS A 42 3.11 11.53 0.24
C HIS A 42 1.66 11.14 -0.09
N VAL A 43 0.73 12.07 -0.05
CA VAL A 43 -0.68 11.84 -0.40
C VAL A 43 -0.82 11.37 -1.85
N ALA A 44 -0.16 12.04 -2.80
CA ALA A 44 -0.19 11.66 -4.21
C ALA A 44 0.37 10.23 -4.43
N LEU A 45 1.52 9.93 -3.83
CA LEU A 45 2.11 8.58 -3.87
C LEU A 45 1.20 7.53 -3.21
N GLY A 46 0.54 7.89 -2.11
CA GLY A 46 -0.41 7.03 -1.41
C GLY A 46 -1.64 6.70 -2.26
N ILE A 47 -2.17 7.67 -3.02
CA ILE A 47 -3.29 7.46 -3.96
C ILE A 47 -2.85 6.49 -5.07
N ILE A 48 -1.69 6.73 -5.69
CA ILE A 48 -1.14 5.86 -6.74
C ILE A 48 -0.93 4.44 -6.22
N PHE A 49 -0.28 4.30 -5.07
CA PHE A 49 -0.03 3.02 -4.44
C PHE A 49 -1.34 2.28 -4.14
N SER A 50 -2.33 2.96 -3.59
CA SER A 50 -3.65 2.37 -3.28
C SER A 50 -4.37 1.89 -4.53
N ALA A 51 -4.37 2.67 -5.61
CA ALA A 51 -4.96 2.28 -6.89
C ALA A 51 -4.27 1.02 -7.46
N LEU A 52 -2.94 0.94 -7.33
CA LEU A 52 -2.18 -0.24 -7.76
C LEU A 52 -2.47 -1.47 -6.88
N VAL A 53 -2.66 -1.31 -5.56
CA VAL A 53 -3.06 -2.41 -4.67
C VAL A 53 -4.43 -2.95 -5.05
N PHE A 54 -5.43 -2.08 -5.28
CA PHE A 54 -6.76 -2.50 -5.74
C PHE A 54 -6.69 -3.20 -7.10
N THR A 55 -5.89 -2.68 -8.04
CA THR A 55 -5.67 -3.30 -9.36
C THR A 55 -5.02 -4.68 -9.21
N HIS A 56 -4.02 -4.82 -8.34
CA HIS A 56 -3.35 -6.09 -8.06
C HIS A 56 -4.32 -7.13 -7.50
N VAL A 57 -5.16 -6.73 -6.54
CA VAL A 57 -6.19 -7.60 -5.97
C VAL A 57 -7.21 -8.01 -7.03
N TYR A 58 -7.65 -7.06 -7.86
CA TYR A 58 -8.56 -7.35 -8.98
C TYR A 58 -7.99 -8.35 -9.98
N LEU A 59 -6.73 -8.19 -10.40
CA LEU A 59 -6.07 -9.10 -11.33
C LEU A 59 -5.94 -10.52 -10.77
N HIS A 60 -5.79 -10.66 -9.45
CA HIS A 60 -5.69 -11.98 -8.79
C HIS A 60 -7.04 -12.66 -8.56
N PHE A 61 -8.08 -11.91 -8.21
CA PHE A 61 -9.31 -12.51 -7.67
C PHE A 61 -10.55 -12.29 -8.53
N LYS A 62 -10.55 -11.31 -9.45
CA LYS A 62 -11.75 -10.81 -10.15
C LYS A 62 -12.89 -10.50 -9.16
N TRP A 63 -13.59 -9.39 -9.24
CA TRP A 63 -14.57 -8.91 -8.23
C TRP A 63 -15.70 -9.91 -7.90
N ASN A 64 -16.13 -10.75 -8.89
CA ASN A 64 -17.28 -11.65 -8.79
C ASN A 64 -17.13 -12.82 -7.81
N ASN A 65 -16.45 -12.82 -6.80
CA ASN A 65 -16.36 -13.79 -5.70
C ASN A 65 -15.14 -13.50 -4.81
N TRP A 66 -14.61 -12.26 -4.94
CA TRP A 66 -13.44 -11.85 -4.24
C TRP A 66 -13.53 -12.10 -2.73
N PHE A 67 -14.61 -11.66 -2.08
CA PHE A 67 -14.76 -11.77 -0.63
C PHE A 67 -14.83 -13.22 -0.15
N LYS A 68 -15.59 -14.08 -0.85
CA LYS A 68 -15.68 -15.52 -0.52
C LYS A 68 -14.36 -16.25 -0.72
N ARG A 69 -13.62 -15.92 -1.80
CA ARG A 69 -12.30 -16.50 -2.06
C ARG A 69 -11.25 -16.00 -1.10
N PHE A 70 -11.32 -14.72 -0.72
CA PHE A 70 -10.40 -14.10 0.22
C PHE A 70 -10.50 -14.71 1.62
N GLN A 71 -11.72 -14.94 2.11
CA GLN A 71 -11.94 -15.61 3.41
C GLN A 71 -11.44 -17.06 3.42
N LYS A 72 -11.50 -17.76 2.27
CA LYS A 72 -11.00 -19.12 2.12
C LYS A 72 -9.47 -19.21 1.93
N LEU A 73 -8.76 -18.09 1.82
CA LEU A 73 -7.31 -18.10 1.70
C LEU A 73 -6.66 -18.66 2.97
N LYS A 74 -6.04 -19.83 2.83
CA LYS A 74 -5.21 -20.46 3.90
C LYS A 74 -3.89 -19.72 4.17
N LYS A 75 -3.70 -18.51 3.63
CA LYS A 75 -2.44 -17.72 3.73
C LYS A 75 -2.63 -16.53 4.67
N PRO A 76 -2.25 -16.66 5.96
CA PRO A 76 -2.50 -15.63 6.95
C PRO A 76 -1.81 -14.30 6.63
N VAL A 77 -0.59 -14.34 6.07
CA VAL A 77 0.18 -13.13 5.72
C VAL A 77 -0.56 -12.26 4.68
N THR A 78 -1.18 -12.87 3.66
CA THR A 78 -1.93 -12.11 2.64
C THR A 78 -3.17 -11.46 3.24
N ARG A 79 -3.86 -12.14 4.16
CA ARG A 79 -5.02 -11.59 4.86
C ARG A 79 -4.62 -10.45 5.79
N LEU A 80 -3.55 -10.65 6.57
CA LEU A 80 -3.01 -9.63 7.45
C LEU A 80 -2.62 -8.37 6.66
N LEU A 81 -1.89 -8.53 5.56
CA LEU A 81 -1.48 -7.41 4.70
C LEU A 81 -2.68 -6.62 4.17
N TRP A 82 -3.76 -7.31 3.78
CA TRP A 82 -4.97 -6.64 3.32
C TRP A 82 -5.65 -5.82 4.42
N TYR A 83 -5.79 -6.37 5.64
CA TYR A 83 -6.37 -5.63 6.75
C TYR A 83 -5.51 -4.44 7.18
N LEU A 84 -4.19 -4.62 7.22
CA LEU A 84 -3.25 -3.53 7.50
C LEU A 84 -3.35 -2.44 6.44
N PHE A 85 -3.45 -2.81 5.16
CA PHE A 85 -3.63 -1.85 4.07
C PHE A 85 -4.92 -1.03 4.23
N LEU A 86 -6.05 -1.68 4.47
CA LEU A 86 -7.33 -0.98 4.66
C LEU A 86 -7.30 -0.06 5.88
N LEU A 87 -6.72 -0.51 6.98
CA LEU A 87 -6.57 0.29 8.19
C LEU A 87 -5.66 1.50 7.95
N THR A 88 -4.51 1.28 7.30
CA THR A 88 -3.59 2.38 6.94
C THR A 88 -4.28 3.40 6.03
N LEU A 89 -5.02 2.93 5.02
CA LEU A 89 -5.76 3.80 4.11
C LEU A 89 -6.82 4.63 4.85
N ALA A 90 -7.62 4.00 5.70
CA ALA A 90 -8.66 4.69 6.47
C ALA A 90 -8.07 5.75 7.42
N LEU A 91 -6.99 5.41 8.13
CA LEU A 91 -6.28 6.33 9.02
C LEU A 91 -5.61 7.47 8.23
N GLY A 92 -5.07 7.19 7.05
CA GLY A 92 -4.48 8.20 6.17
C GLY A 92 -5.51 9.21 5.67
N ILE A 93 -6.69 8.73 5.26
CA ILE A 93 -7.81 9.61 4.86
C ILE A 93 -8.25 10.47 6.06
N ALA A 94 -8.42 9.87 7.23
CA ALA A 94 -8.83 10.60 8.44
C ALA A 94 -7.78 11.65 8.85
N ALA A 95 -6.49 11.30 8.81
CA ALA A 95 -5.40 12.23 9.09
C ALA A 95 -5.35 13.37 8.09
N PHE A 96 -5.54 13.08 6.81
CA PHE A 96 -5.57 14.11 5.75
C PHE A 96 -6.77 15.06 5.90
N VAL A 97 -7.97 14.54 6.17
CA VAL A 97 -9.15 15.35 6.44
C VAL A 97 -8.93 16.25 7.65
N HIS A 98 -8.41 15.70 8.75
CA HIS A 98 -8.11 16.48 9.94
C HIS A 98 -7.10 17.60 9.64
N TRP A 99 -5.99 17.27 8.95
CA TRP A 99 -4.97 18.24 8.59
C TRP A 99 -5.52 19.38 7.73
N THR A 100 -6.40 19.09 6.76
CA THR A 100 -7.00 20.11 5.88
C THR A 100 -8.06 20.98 6.55
N THR A 101 -8.67 20.50 7.64
CA THR A 101 -9.73 21.22 8.36
C THR A 101 -9.23 21.98 9.58
N ALA A 102 -8.29 21.40 10.33
CA ALA A 102 -7.80 21.97 11.58
C ALA A 102 -6.44 22.69 11.44
N TYR A 103 -5.75 22.52 10.30
CA TYR A 103 -4.41 23.06 10.03
C TYR A 103 -3.37 22.71 11.11
N ASP A 104 -3.57 21.61 11.82
CA ASP A 104 -2.73 21.17 12.93
C ASP A 104 -2.31 19.71 12.78
N HIS A 105 -1.24 19.32 13.50
CA HIS A 105 -0.75 17.94 13.51
C HIS A 105 -1.77 17.01 14.19
N SER A 106 -2.28 16.06 13.41
CA SER A 106 -3.24 15.09 13.88
C SER A 106 -2.56 13.95 14.63
N PRO A 107 -3.02 13.56 15.83
CA PRO A 107 -2.62 12.31 16.47
C PRO A 107 -2.87 11.09 15.57
N LEU A 108 -3.87 11.16 14.68
CA LEU A 108 -4.15 10.14 13.66
C LEU A 108 -3.02 9.98 12.65
N GLY A 109 -2.29 11.06 12.33
CA GLY A 109 -1.11 11.02 11.47
C GLY A 109 -0.01 10.13 12.05
N GLY A 110 0.27 10.27 13.36
CA GLY A 110 1.25 9.41 14.05
C GLY A 110 0.83 7.94 14.10
N VAL A 111 -0.47 7.66 14.31
CA VAL A 111 -0.99 6.27 14.26
C VAL A 111 -0.93 5.72 12.85
N HIS A 112 -1.33 6.51 11.82
CA HIS A 112 -1.22 6.16 10.42
C HIS A 112 0.21 5.77 10.04
N GLY A 113 1.20 6.56 10.45
CA GLY A 113 2.62 6.29 10.19
C GLY A 113 3.06 4.94 10.78
N LYS A 114 2.79 4.69 12.07
CA LYS A 114 3.16 3.43 12.74
C LYS A 114 2.52 2.20 12.09
N ILE A 115 1.23 2.26 11.79
CA ILE A 115 0.53 1.17 11.10
C ILE A 115 1.04 1.03 9.66
N GLY A 116 1.32 2.13 8.98
CA GLY A 116 1.91 2.15 7.64
C GLY A 116 3.28 1.46 7.60
N PHE A 117 4.18 1.75 8.54
CA PHE A 117 5.47 1.07 8.64
C PHE A 117 5.31 -0.44 8.91
N LEU A 118 4.39 -0.83 9.79
CA LEU A 118 4.08 -2.24 10.02
C LEU A 118 3.56 -2.91 8.74
N MET A 119 2.64 -2.26 8.02
CA MET A 119 2.13 -2.73 6.74
C MET A 119 3.26 -2.93 5.73
N MET A 120 4.20 -1.97 5.62
CA MET A 120 5.32 -2.06 4.69
C MET A 120 6.28 -3.19 5.05
N ALA A 121 6.56 -3.44 6.34
CA ALA A 121 7.35 -4.58 6.78
C ALA A 121 6.71 -5.92 6.36
N VAL A 122 5.41 -6.06 6.54
CA VAL A 122 4.66 -7.26 6.10
C VAL A 122 4.63 -7.36 4.57
N ALA A 123 4.53 -6.22 3.84
CA ALA A 123 4.56 -6.19 2.38
C ALA A 123 5.92 -6.64 1.82
N ILE A 124 7.01 -6.21 2.44
CA ILE A 124 8.38 -6.65 2.10
C ILE A 124 8.50 -8.17 2.29
N ALA A 125 8.08 -8.69 3.45
CA ALA A 125 8.10 -10.13 3.72
C ALA A 125 7.23 -10.92 2.72
N HIS A 126 6.06 -10.38 2.34
CA HIS A 126 5.21 -10.96 1.31
C HIS A 126 5.90 -10.98 -0.06
N THR A 127 6.55 -9.89 -0.44
CA THR A 127 7.27 -9.76 -1.72
C THR A 127 8.45 -10.71 -1.81
N ILE A 128 9.27 -10.82 -0.75
CA ILE A 128 10.41 -11.75 -0.68
C ILE A 128 9.94 -13.19 -0.89
N LYS A 129 8.87 -13.62 -0.20
CA LYS A 129 8.29 -14.95 -0.39
C LYS A 129 7.78 -15.19 -1.81
N ARG A 130 7.48 -14.13 -2.55
CA ARG A 130 6.93 -14.17 -3.92
C ARG A 130 7.92 -13.79 -5.01
N ILE A 131 9.19 -13.57 -4.68
CA ILE A 131 10.22 -13.08 -5.63
C ILE A 131 10.39 -14.00 -6.85
N LYS A 132 10.12 -15.28 -6.70
CA LYS A 132 10.14 -16.26 -7.80
C LYS A 132 9.16 -15.89 -8.93
N PHE A 133 8.03 -15.26 -8.61
CA PHE A 133 7.04 -14.82 -9.61
C PHE A 133 7.49 -13.60 -10.42
N PHE A 134 8.43 -12.82 -9.90
CA PHE A 134 9.04 -11.72 -10.65
C PHE A 134 10.07 -12.24 -11.68
N LYS A 135 10.74 -13.34 -11.36
CA LYS A 135 11.78 -13.96 -12.21
C LYS A 135 11.23 -14.90 -13.27
N SER A 136 10.06 -15.51 -13.05
CA SER A 136 9.45 -16.48 -13.98
C SER A 136 8.82 -15.78 -15.18
N SER A 137 9.65 -15.40 -16.16
CA SER A 137 9.25 -14.90 -17.49
C SER A 137 9.39 -15.96 -18.60
N LYS A 138 9.60 -17.23 -18.23
CA LYS A 138 9.72 -18.33 -19.21
C LYS A 138 8.63 -19.35 -18.91
N ARG A 139 7.47 -19.15 -19.52
CA ARG A 139 6.57 -20.19 -20.04
C ARG A 139 5.64 -19.59 -21.07
#